data_ca5723b875597b9ae396ce0dbedfca09
#
_entry.id   ca5723b875597b9ae396ce0dbedfca09
#
_cell.length_a   1.000
_cell.length_b   1.000
_cell.length_c   1.000
_cell.angle_alpha   90.00
_cell.angle_beta   90.00
_cell.angle_gamma   90.00
#
_symmetry.space_group_name_H-M   'P 1'
#
loop_
_entity.id
_entity.type
_entity.pdbx_description
1 polymer ?
#
loop_
_entity_poly.entity_id
_entity_poly.type
_entity_poly.pdbx_seq_one_letter_code
_entity_poly.pdbx_strand_id
1 'polypeptide(L)'
;MKKLMILLAVCSFGLANAQHLGTEYRLKKVVEVPGRQGIAADKDFFYVSDTRGLYKFDHNWNLVQKRVQTKDKNGKFIDPLFNNPDPAKGGANHFGDIDVFDGKIYTGNEYFNLGRGVNISVDIYDAKTLQYVESIPWRPESGQVEVSGVAVDRERNLVWLSDWVDSRYVYAYSLETKQYYTKVQCRPEPYWCQGIFIVDGTMLLAADDGESTYHIADNVYKMDITGAPFTGLVQGTEPVKDTPWSVKTDKDGKVVKRTGEIAGGAMGGRVELFREMTDFRRAGEIEGLCIDPVTDDLLVLNNRGTQIILGMSQGPFKNEGYTKEIHEVYIYEKVK
;
A
#
# COMPACT_ATOMS: atom_id res chain seq x y z
N MET A 1 -35.43 -11.45 51.45
CA MET A 1 -34.73 -12.21 50.40
C MET A 1 -34.84 -11.43 49.10
N LYS A 2 -33.76 -10.69 48.74
CA LYS A 2 -33.70 -9.93 47.51
C LYS A 2 -33.08 -10.83 46.42
N LYS A 3 -33.84 -11.13 45.36
CA LYS A 3 -33.38 -11.87 44.21
C LYS A 3 -32.51 -10.94 43.36
N LEU A 4 -31.23 -11.27 43.25
CA LEU A 4 -30.27 -10.63 42.36
C LEU A 4 -30.48 -11.23 40.97
N MET A 5 -31.03 -10.46 40.03
CA MET A 5 -31.06 -10.82 38.61
C MET A 5 -29.73 -10.43 37.99
N ILE A 6 -28.89 -11.43 37.64
CA ILE A 6 -27.70 -11.24 36.84
C ILE A 6 -28.15 -11.19 35.38
N LEU A 7 -28.05 -10.02 34.80
CA LEU A 7 -28.26 -9.81 33.37
C LEU A 7 -26.97 -10.23 32.64
N LEU A 8 -26.96 -11.43 32.05
CA LEU A 8 -25.91 -11.84 31.13
C LEU A 8 -26.08 -11.05 29.81
N ALA A 9 -25.23 -10.04 29.60
CA ALA A 9 -25.06 -9.43 28.29
C ALA A 9 -24.32 -10.42 27.41
N VAL A 10 -25.03 -11.10 26.53
CA VAL A 10 -24.46 -11.86 25.44
C VAL A 10 -23.95 -10.86 24.42
N CYS A 11 -22.65 -10.53 24.47
CA CYS A 11 -21.97 -9.87 23.36
C CYS A 11 -21.96 -10.86 22.20
N SER A 12 -22.88 -10.72 21.27
CA SER A 12 -22.77 -11.35 19.97
C SER A 12 -21.61 -10.67 19.23
N PHE A 13 -20.42 -11.22 19.37
CA PHE A 13 -19.37 -10.96 18.40
C PHE A 13 -19.89 -11.51 17.07
N GLY A 14 -20.33 -10.61 16.20
CA GLY A 14 -20.54 -10.95 14.81
C GLY A 14 -19.24 -11.61 14.32
N LEU A 15 -19.35 -12.84 13.86
CA LEU A 15 -18.26 -13.46 13.10
C LEU A 15 -18.05 -12.55 11.88
N ALA A 16 -17.08 -11.66 11.98
CA ALA A 16 -16.53 -11.01 10.78
C ALA A 16 -16.09 -12.17 9.89
N ASN A 17 -16.61 -12.25 8.68
CA ASN A 17 -16.09 -13.20 7.69
C ASN A 17 -14.62 -12.87 7.53
N ALA A 18 -13.77 -13.75 8.06
CA ALA A 18 -12.33 -13.59 7.92
C ALA A 18 -12.00 -13.81 6.44
N GLN A 19 -11.26 -12.89 5.86
CA GLN A 19 -10.68 -13.07 4.52
C GLN A 19 -9.71 -14.24 4.56
N HIS A 20 -9.74 -15.10 3.54
CA HIS A 20 -8.87 -16.27 3.49
C HIS A 20 -8.12 -16.35 2.16
N LEU A 21 -6.80 -16.43 2.23
CA LEU A 21 -5.96 -16.62 1.08
C LEU A 21 -6.21 -18.00 0.44
N GLY A 22 -6.48 -17.99 -0.87
CA GLY A 22 -6.56 -19.20 -1.68
C GLY A 22 -5.19 -19.69 -2.11
N THR A 23 -5.11 -20.94 -2.49
CA THR A 23 -3.89 -21.53 -3.10
C THR A 23 -3.87 -21.36 -4.62
N GLU A 24 -5.03 -21.21 -5.23
CA GLU A 24 -5.20 -21.06 -6.66
C GLU A 24 -6.33 -20.07 -6.98
N TYR A 25 -6.11 -19.27 -8.00
CA TYR A 25 -7.05 -18.25 -8.47
C TYR A 25 -7.18 -18.29 -9.99
N ARG A 26 -8.40 -18.06 -10.49
CA ARG A 26 -8.70 -18.01 -11.92
C ARG A 26 -9.35 -16.67 -12.28
N LEU A 27 -8.89 -16.04 -13.35
CA LEU A 27 -9.48 -14.79 -13.83
C LEU A 27 -10.98 -14.97 -14.10
N LYS A 28 -11.79 -14.16 -13.44
CA LYS A 28 -13.26 -14.17 -13.53
C LYS A 28 -13.79 -13.00 -14.32
N LYS A 29 -13.22 -11.81 -14.09
CA LYS A 29 -13.73 -10.56 -14.66
C LYS A 29 -12.66 -9.48 -14.62
N VAL A 30 -12.75 -8.54 -15.56
CA VAL A 30 -11.98 -7.29 -15.56
C VAL A 30 -12.96 -6.12 -15.57
N VAL A 31 -12.71 -5.11 -14.74
CA VAL A 31 -13.58 -3.93 -14.60
C VAL A 31 -12.74 -2.67 -14.73
N GLU A 32 -13.09 -1.78 -15.68
CA GLU A 32 -12.46 -0.47 -15.81
C GLU A 32 -12.91 0.44 -14.65
N VAL A 33 -11.95 1.13 -14.01
CA VAL A 33 -12.18 2.02 -12.87
C VAL A 33 -11.45 3.36 -13.08
N PRO A 34 -11.86 4.45 -12.39
CA PRO A 34 -11.24 5.76 -12.58
C PRO A 34 -9.93 5.98 -11.80
N GLY A 35 -9.55 5.08 -10.91
CA GLY A 35 -8.36 5.24 -10.05
C GLY A 35 -7.22 4.32 -10.47
N ARG A 36 -5.99 4.68 -10.11
CA ARG A 36 -4.79 4.05 -10.63
C ARG A 36 -3.76 3.63 -9.57
N GLN A 37 -4.04 3.77 -8.26
CA GLN A 37 -3.00 3.54 -7.24
C GLN A 37 -3.29 2.33 -6.36
N GLY A 38 -4.50 2.14 -5.89
CA GLY A 38 -4.81 1.06 -4.97
C GLY A 38 -6.24 0.60 -5.01
N ILE A 39 -6.47 -0.59 -4.48
CA ILE A 39 -7.77 -1.24 -4.35
C ILE A 39 -7.93 -1.83 -2.96
N ALA A 40 -9.04 -1.57 -2.30
CA ALA A 40 -9.42 -2.18 -1.04
C ALA A 40 -10.88 -2.63 -1.05
N ALA A 41 -11.24 -3.54 -0.17
CA ALA A 41 -12.60 -4.05 -0.03
C ALA A 41 -12.99 -4.22 1.44
N ASP A 42 -14.18 -3.77 1.78
CA ASP A 42 -14.90 -4.21 2.97
C ASP A 42 -16.13 -5.06 2.58
N LYS A 43 -16.92 -5.48 3.57
CA LYS A 43 -18.11 -6.31 3.31
C LYS A 43 -19.19 -5.63 2.47
N ASP A 44 -19.18 -4.32 2.37
CA ASP A 44 -20.24 -3.53 1.75
C ASP A 44 -19.79 -2.81 0.46
N PHE A 45 -18.48 -2.53 0.31
CA PHE A 45 -17.98 -1.67 -0.76
C PHE A 45 -16.57 -2.04 -1.23
N PHE A 46 -16.28 -1.67 -2.47
CA PHE A 46 -14.92 -1.57 -3.00
C PHE A 46 -14.47 -0.11 -2.97
N TYR A 47 -13.18 0.10 -2.74
CA TYR A 47 -12.53 1.42 -2.73
C TYR A 47 -11.35 1.41 -3.68
N VAL A 48 -11.20 2.47 -4.45
CA VAL A 48 -10.07 2.64 -5.36
C VAL A 48 -9.45 4.00 -5.11
N SER A 49 -8.12 4.06 -4.99
CA SER A 49 -7.40 5.32 -4.96
C SER A 49 -6.87 5.72 -6.33
N ASP A 50 -6.77 7.00 -6.53
CA ASP A 50 -6.05 7.65 -7.61
C ASP A 50 -4.99 8.56 -6.99
N THR A 51 -4.03 9.00 -7.73
CA THR A 51 -2.97 9.92 -7.28
C THR A 51 -3.50 11.06 -6.37
N ARG A 52 -4.75 11.49 -6.58
CA ARG A 52 -5.38 12.61 -5.84
C ARG A 52 -6.87 12.41 -5.61
N GLY A 53 -7.29 11.20 -5.36
CA GLY A 53 -8.70 10.91 -5.19
C GLY A 53 -9.00 9.55 -4.61
N LEU A 54 -10.21 9.43 -4.09
CA LEU A 54 -10.79 8.20 -3.58
C LEU A 54 -12.14 7.97 -4.25
N TYR A 55 -12.41 6.73 -4.62
CA TYR A 55 -13.64 6.29 -5.24
C TYR A 55 -14.20 5.11 -4.47
N LYS A 56 -15.52 5.10 -4.30
CA LYS A 56 -16.26 4.06 -3.58
C LYS A 56 -17.30 3.45 -4.49
N PHE A 57 -17.32 2.13 -4.59
CA PHE A 57 -18.22 1.36 -5.45
C PHE A 57 -19.03 0.35 -4.63
N ASP A 58 -20.24 0.05 -5.07
CA ASP A 58 -20.98 -1.12 -4.60
C ASP A 58 -20.40 -2.42 -5.21
N HIS A 59 -20.89 -3.59 -4.73
CA HIS A 59 -20.45 -4.89 -5.26
C HIS A 59 -20.81 -5.16 -6.73
N ASN A 60 -21.62 -4.30 -7.35
CA ASN A 60 -21.90 -4.34 -8.79
C ASN A 60 -20.99 -3.39 -9.58
N TRP A 61 -20.02 -2.77 -8.91
CA TRP A 61 -19.10 -1.76 -9.48
C TRP A 61 -19.79 -0.47 -9.94
N ASN A 62 -20.95 -0.15 -9.35
CA ASN A 62 -21.55 1.17 -9.55
C ASN A 62 -20.84 2.17 -8.62
N LEU A 63 -20.41 3.31 -9.18
CA LEU A 63 -19.81 4.38 -8.40
C LEU A 63 -20.84 4.99 -7.43
N VAL A 64 -20.62 4.81 -6.14
CA VAL A 64 -21.50 5.33 -5.06
C VAL A 64 -21.07 6.71 -4.62
N GLN A 65 -19.77 6.90 -4.47
CA GLN A 65 -19.20 8.15 -3.97
C GLN A 65 -17.78 8.34 -4.49
N LYS A 66 -17.38 9.59 -4.63
CA LYS A 66 -15.99 9.95 -4.92
C LYS A 66 -15.58 11.20 -4.15
N ARG A 67 -14.31 11.26 -3.81
CA ARG A 67 -13.63 12.47 -3.33
C ARG A 67 -12.38 12.65 -4.17
N VAL A 68 -12.42 13.57 -5.10
CA VAL A 68 -11.30 13.90 -5.97
C VAL A 68 -10.88 15.31 -5.67
N GLN A 69 -9.59 15.53 -5.58
CA GLN A 69 -9.05 16.85 -5.41
C GLN A 69 -9.52 17.76 -6.52
N THR A 70 -10.17 18.84 -6.13
CA THR A 70 -10.63 19.88 -7.05
C THR A 70 -9.95 21.20 -6.73
N LYS A 71 -9.84 22.05 -7.74
CA LYS A 71 -9.38 23.42 -7.56
C LYS A 71 -10.57 24.36 -7.51
N ASP A 72 -10.50 25.39 -6.67
CA ASP A 72 -11.43 26.51 -6.70
C ASP A 72 -11.21 27.39 -7.95
N LYS A 73 -12.02 28.42 -8.09
CA LYS A 73 -11.93 29.40 -9.19
C LYS A 73 -10.59 30.16 -9.28
N ASN A 74 -9.78 30.11 -8.22
CA ASN A 74 -8.47 30.75 -8.15
C ASN A 74 -7.32 29.75 -8.38
N GLY A 75 -7.65 28.48 -8.70
CA GLY A 75 -6.68 27.42 -8.88
C GLY A 75 -6.15 26.80 -7.58
N LYS A 76 -6.71 27.17 -6.42
CA LYS A 76 -6.32 26.61 -5.13
C LYS A 76 -7.03 25.28 -4.89
N PHE A 77 -6.29 24.27 -4.44
CA PHE A 77 -6.88 23.01 -4.04
C PHE A 77 -7.82 23.15 -2.85
N ILE A 78 -8.97 22.51 -2.93
CA ILE A 78 -10.01 22.56 -1.89
C ILE A 78 -9.71 21.58 -0.75
N ASP A 79 -9.05 20.47 -1.05
CA ASP A 79 -8.66 19.50 -0.04
C ASP A 79 -7.49 20.03 0.80
N PRO A 80 -7.58 20.04 2.14
CA PRO A 80 -6.52 20.53 3.02
C PRO A 80 -5.18 19.82 2.85
N LEU A 81 -5.17 18.51 2.53
CA LEU A 81 -3.96 17.73 2.33
C LEU A 81 -3.14 18.18 1.11
N PHE A 82 -3.83 18.73 0.10
CA PHE A 82 -3.24 19.21 -1.14
C PHE A 82 -3.26 20.72 -1.28
N ASN A 83 -3.65 21.44 -0.26
CA ASN A 83 -3.69 22.92 -0.30
C ASN A 83 -2.31 23.54 -0.40
N ASN A 84 -1.27 22.82 -0.08
CA ASN A 84 0.10 23.28 -0.15
C ASN A 84 0.92 22.36 -1.04
N PRO A 85 1.20 22.71 -2.30
CA PRO A 85 2.04 21.93 -3.18
C PRO A 85 3.54 22.09 -2.86
N ASP A 86 3.91 22.94 -1.91
CA ASP A 86 5.30 23.18 -1.52
C ASP A 86 5.76 22.10 -0.54
N PRO A 87 6.69 21.19 -0.95
CA PRO A 87 7.17 20.12 -0.09
C PRO A 87 7.87 20.65 1.17
N ALA A 88 8.47 21.84 1.11
CA ALA A 88 9.12 22.44 2.27
C ALA A 88 8.13 22.88 3.36
N LYS A 89 6.85 22.96 3.03
CA LYS A 89 5.77 23.32 3.94
C LYS A 89 4.83 22.17 4.28
N GLY A 90 5.28 20.94 4.10
CA GLY A 90 4.49 19.74 4.39
C GLY A 90 3.47 19.40 3.29
N GLY A 91 3.68 19.89 2.07
CA GLY A 91 2.79 19.57 0.95
C GLY A 91 2.92 18.13 0.49
N ALA A 92 1.84 17.61 -0.11
CA ALA A 92 1.76 16.29 -0.73
C ALA A 92 1.16 16.40 -2.15
N ASN A 93 1.48 15.44 -3.00
CA ASN A 93 0.96 15.42 -4.37
C ASN A 93 0.56 14.01 -4.85
N HIS A 94 0.72 12.99 -4.01
CA HIS A 94 0.58 11.60 -4.41
C HIS A 94 -0.03 10.75 -3.30
N PHE A 95 -1.14 10.08 -3.60
CA PHE A 95 -1.61 8.92 -2.87
C PHE A 95 -1.03 7.66 -3.48
N GLY A 96 -0.66 6.70 -2.65
CA GLY A 96 -0.33 5.34 -3.05
C GLY A 96 -1.50 4.39 -2.91
N ASP A 97 -1.17 3.14 -2.63
CA ASP A 97 -2.11 2.07 -2.34
C ASP A 97 -2.98 2.34 -1.10
N ILE A 98 -4.04 1.56 -0.95
CA ILE A 98 -5.00 1.71 0.16
C ILE A 98 -5.38 0.37 0.78
N ASP A 99 -5.72 0.39 2.06
CA ASP A 99 -6.45 -0.68 2.73
C ASP A 99 -7.62 -0.11 3.53
N VAL A 100 -8.62 -0.93 3.83
CA VAL A 100 -9.79 -0.56 4.61
C VAL A 100 -9.94 -1.45 5.83
N PHE A 101 -10.06 -0.84 7.00
CA PHE A 101 -10.24 -1.53 8.27
C PHE A 101 -10.99 -0.68 9.27
N ASP A 102 -11.92 -1.29 10.00
CA ASP A 102 -12.73 -0.65 11.07
C ASP A 102 -13.38 0.67 10.63
N GLY A 103 -13.98 0.66 9.43
CA GLY A 103 -14.65 1.82 8.86
C GLY A 103 -13.75 2.97 8.46
N LYS A 104 -12.44 2.74 8.33
CA LYS A 104 -11.42 3.69 7.91
C LYS A 104 -10.66 3.19 6.70
N ILE A 105 -10.32 4.10 5.81
CA ILE A 105 -9.41 3.87 4.67
C ILE A 105 -8.05 4.42 5.09
N TYR A 106 -7.02 3.61 4.91
CA TYR A 106 -5.62 3.95 5.14
C TYR A 106 -4.95 4.08 3.77
N THR A 107 -4.25 5.18 3.52
CA THR A 107 -3.55 5.40 2.25
C THR A 107 -2.17 5.97 2.49
N GLY A 108 -1.19 5.54 1.71
CA GLY A 108 0.09 6.22 1.61
C GLY A 108 -0.10 7.62 1.03
N ASN A 109 0.56 8.60 1.59
CA ASN A 109 0.53 9.96 1.08
C ASN A 109 1.91 10.60 1.20
N GLU A 110 2.31 11.33 0.15
CA GLU A 110 3.62 11.96 0.10
C GLU A 110 3.69 13.09 -0.92
N TYR A 111 4.77 13.83 -0.89
CA TYR A 111 5.18 14.62 -2.03
C TYR A 111 6.23 13.84 -2.82
N PHE A 112 5.78 13.21 -3.90
CA PHE A 112 6.63 12.42 -4.77
C PHE A 112 7.40 13.31 -5.74
N ASN A 113 8.72 13.08 -5.82
CA ASN A 113 9.61 13.77 -6.74
C ASN A 113 10.71 12.85 -7.24
N LEU A 114 10.58 12.35 -8.46
CA LEU A 114 11.59 11.56 -9.18
C LEU A 114 12.14 10.37 -8.38
N GLY A 115 11.26 9.54 -7.85
CA GLY A 115 11.62 8.32 -7.14
C GLY A 115 11.92 8.52 -5.65
N ARG A 116 11.60 9.68 -5.09
CA ARG A 116 11.66 9.91 -3.64
C ARG A 116 10.44 10.65 -3.16
N GLY A 117 9.90 10.17 -2.05
CA GLY A 117 8.88 10.86 -1.30
C GLY A 117 9.49 11.75 -0.21
N VAL A 118 8.85 12.86 0.05
CA VAL A 118 9.04 13.65 1.27
C VAL A 118 7.68 13.88 1.89
N ASN A 119 7.62 14.19 3.17
CA ASN A 119 6.38 14.33 3.94
C ASN A 119 5.52 13.06 3.90
N ILE A 120 6.16 11.90 3.86
CA ILE A 120 5.48 10.60 3.86
C ILE A 120 4.56 10.51 5.08
N SER A 121 3.34 10.01 4.87
CA SER A 121 2.39 9.74 5.94
C SER A 121 1.46 8.59 5.56
N VAL A 122 0.82 8.00 6.54
CA VAL A 122 -0.41 7.24 6.32
C VAL A 122 -1.56 8.17 6.63
N ASP A 123 -2.32 8.54 5.62
CA ASP A 123 -3.51 9.33 5.81
C ASP A 123 -4.73 8.44 5.99
N ILE A 124 -5.57 8.83 6.93
CA ILE A 124 -6.74 8.05 7.34
C ILE A 124 -8.00 8.82 6.97
N TYR A 125 -8.88 8.16 6.24
CA TYR A 125 -10.18 8.67 5.82
C TYR A 125 -11.31 7.83 6.42
N ASP A 126 -12.43 8.45 6.71
CA ASP A 126 -13.67 7.77 7.07
C ASP A 126 -14.24 7.05 5.85
N ALA A 127 -14.41 5.73 5.91
CA ALA A 127 -14.85 4.92 4.78
C ALA A 127 -16.30 5.18 4.35
N LYS A 128 -17.14 5.74 5.24
CA LYS A 128 -18.52 6.08 4.92
C LYS A 128 -18.61 7.39 4.16
N THR A 129 -17.84 8.40 4.54
CA THR A 129 -17.94 9.77 4.04
C THR A 129 -16.80 10.19 3.12
N LEU A 130 -15.73 9.40 3.05
CA LEU A 130 -14.46 9.70 2.39
C LEU A 130 -13.82 10.99 2.91
N GLN A 131 -14.14 11.42 4.14
CA GLN A 131 -13.55 12.61 4.75
C GLN A 131 -12.25 12.27 5.47
N TYR A 132 -11.28 13.16 5.39
CA TYR A 132 -10.04 13.05 6.13
C TYR A 132 -10.30 13.05 7.65
N VAL A 133 -9.61 12.17 8.34
CA VAL A 133 -9.70 12.02 9.81
C VAL A 133 -8.40 12.46 10.47
N GLU A 134 -7.30 11.81 10.15
CA GLU A 134 -5.99 12.02 10.77
C GLU A 134 -4.87 11.43 9.92
N SER A 135 -3.61 11.69 10.30
CA SER A 135 -2.44 11.07 9.68
C SER A 135 -1.52 10.42 10.72
N ILE A 136 -0.84 9.35 10.32
CA ILE A 136 0.32 8.80 11.02
C ILE A 136 1.56 9.37 10.34
N PRO A 137 2.36 10.19 11.02
CA PRO A 137 3.49 10.85 10.40
C PRO A 137 4.66 9.89 10.19
N TRP A 138 5.33 10.06 9.06
CA TRP A 138 6.58 9.40 8.76
C TRP A 138 7.66 9.65 9.80
N ARG A 139 8.50 8.64 9.98
CA ARG A 139 9.71 8.71 10.81
C ARG A 139 10.94 8.51 9.91
N PRO A 140 11.67 9.58 9.59
CA PRO A 140 12.84 9.50 8.71
C PRO A 140 13.90 8.50 9.15
N GLU A 141 13.98 8.26 10.44
CA GLU A 141 14.87 7.27 11.05
C GLU A 141 14.55 5.82 10.66
N SER A 142 13.37 5.55 10.13
CA SER A 142 13.01 4.24 9.57
C SER A 142 13.87 3.90 8.34
N GLY A 143 14.36 4.92 7.65
CA GLY A 143 15.07 4.81 6.39
C GLY A 143 14.16 4.64 5.17
N GLN A 144 12.83 4.69 5.36
CA GLN A 144 11.85 4.69 4.27
C GLN A 144 12.03 5.93 3.39
N VAL A 145 11.96 5.77 2.08
CA VAL A 145 12.26 6.83 1.10
C VAL A 145 11.08 7.22 0.22
N GLU A 146 9.98 6.44 0.29
CA GLU A 146 8.78 6.64 -0.53
C GLU A 146 7.63 5.83 0.10
N VAL A 147 6.39 5.98 -0.35
CA VAL A 147 5.27 5.12 0.06
C VAL A 147 4.37 4.78 -1.13
N SER A 148 4.51 3.55 -1.62
CA SER A 148 3.65 2.96 -2.63
C SER A 148 2.56 2.09 -2.03
N GLY A 149 2.93 1.01 -1.34
CA GLY A 149 2.00 0.06 -0.77
C GLY A 149 1.60 0.34 0.67
N VAL A 150 0.34 0.03 1.01
CA VAL A 150 -0.21 0.16 2.36
C VAL A 150 -1.08 -1.03 2.71
N ALA A 151 -0.85 -1.67 3.86
CA ALA A 151 -1.70 -2.74 4.38
C ALA A 151 -1.89 -2.64 5.89
N VAL A 152 -3.08 -2.95 6.37
CA VAL A 152 -3.39 -3.04 7.80
C VAL A 152 -3.23 -4.48 8.28
N ASP A 153 -2.36 -4.68 9.24
CA ASP A 153 -2.27 -5.91 10.03
C ASP A 153 -3.32 -5.85 11.15
N ARG A 154 -4.43 -6.48 10.89
CA ARG A 154 -5.61 -6.44 11.76
C ARG A 154 -5.39 -7.17 13.08
N GLU A 155 -4.50 -8.17 13.08
CA GLU A 155 -4.19 -8.98 14.26
C GLU A 155 -3.24 -8.26 15.23
N ARG A 156 -2.28 -7.50 14.68
CA ARG A 156 -1.24 -6.82 15.47
C ARG A 156 -1.49 -5.34 15.67
N ASN A 157 -2.58 -4.82 15.09
CA ASN A 157 -2.92 -3.39 15.13
C ASN A 157 -1.79 -2.49 14.59
N LEU A 158 -1.23 -2.92 13.44
CA LEU A 158 -0.16 -2.22 12.73
C LEU A 158 -0.65 -1.78 11.34
N VAL A 159 -0.04 -0.75 10.80
CA VAL A 159 -0.09 -0.45 9.37
C VAL A 159 1.30 -0.63 8.78
N TRP A 160 1.37 -1.36 7.67
CA TRP A 160 2.59 -1.65 6.93
C TRP A 160 2.66 -0.82 5.67
N LEU A 161 3.87 -0.41 5.31
CA LEU A 161 4.18 0.39 4.14
C LEU A 161 5.30 -0.27 3.33
N SER A 162 5.26 -0.11 2.02
CA SER A 162 6.38 -0.46 1.12
C SER A 162 6.88 0.77 0.38
N ASP A 163 8.12 0.68 -0.12
CA ASP A 163 8.71 1.64 -1.05
C ASP A 163 8.64 1.06 -2.48
N TRP A 164 8.30 1.86 -3.46
CA TRP A 164 8.43 1.49 -4.87
C TRP A 164 9.89 1.43 -5.32
N VAL A 165 10.67 2.44 -4.95
CA VAL A 165 12.07 2.62 -5.40
C VAL A 165 13.05 1.68 -4.70
N ASP A 166 12.81 1.39 -3.41
CA ASP A 166 13.65 0.52 -2.58
C ASP A 166 12.77 -0.51 -1.86
N SER A 167 12.30 -1.49 -2.61
CA SER A 167 11.41 -2.55 -2.12
C SER A 167 12.11 -3.55 -1.16
N ARG A 168 13.29 -3.19 -0.70
CA ARG A 168 14.11 -4.02 0.20
C ARG A 168 13.46 -4.24 1.54
N TYR A 169 12.66 -3.29 2.01
CA TYR A 169 12.02 -3.35 3.32
C TYR A 169 10.52 -3.03 3.22
N VAL A 170 9.77 -3.64 4.13
CA VAL A 170 8.44 -3.16 4.51
C VAL A 170 8.51 -2.59 5.93
N TYR A 171 7.80 -1.51 6.18
CA TYR A 171 7.89 -0.69 7.38
C TYR A 171 6.57 -0.72 8.13
N ALA A 172 6.60 -0.91 9.45
CA ALA A 172 5.41 -0.96 10.28
C ALA A 172 5.31 0.23 11.24
N TYR A 173 4.09 0.73 11.37
CA TYR A 173 3.71 1.74 12.35
C TYR A 173 2.56 1.25 13.20
N SER A 174 2.56 1.56 14.48
CA SER A 174 1.48 1.23 15.40
C SER A 174 0.25 2.10 15.12
N LEU A 175 -0.92 1.49 14.94
CA LEU A 175 -2.18 2.21 14.82
C LEU A 175 -2.61 2.86 16.15
N GLU A 176 -2.18 2.31 17.29
CA GLU A 176 -2.48 2.84 18.61
C GLU A 176 -1.62 4.06 18.94
N THR A 177 -0.29 3.89 18.86
CA THR A 177 0.65 4.94 19.30
C THR A 177 1.02 5.93 18.21
N LYS A 178 0.70 5.63 16.93
CA LYS A 178 1.09 6.41 15.75
C LYS A 178 2.61 6.56 15.60
N GLN A 179 3.36 5.61 16.13
CA GLN A 179 4.82 5.61 16.09
C GLN A 179 5.35 4.51 15.17
N TYR A 180 6.51 4.75 14.58
CA TYR A 180 7.26 3.70 13.91
C TYR A 180 7.48 2.53 14.87
N TYR A 181 7.22 1.32 14.39
CA TYR A 181 7.34 0.09 15.17
C TYR A 181 8.57 -0.72 14.76
N THR A 182 8.66 -1.07 13.47
CA THR A 182 9.74 -1.90 12.96
C THR A 182 9.79 -1.90 11.44
N LYS A 183 10.78 -2.58 10.88
CA LYS A 183 10.83 -2.98 9.46
C LYS A 183 11.29 -4.41 9.29
N VAL A 184 10.86 -5.04 8.20
CA VAL A 184 11.27 -6.40 7.80
C VAL A 184 11.92 -6.34 6.43
N GLN A 185 13.07 -6.99 6.28
CA GLN A 185 13.75 -7.07 4.99
C GLN A 185 13.10 -8.15 4.12
N CYS A 186 12.73 -7.80 2.90
CA CYS A 186 12.27 -8.73 1.87
C CYS A 186 13.45 -9.53 1.28
N ARG A 187 13.35 -10.85 1.23
CA ARG A 187 14.39 -11.72 0.69
C ARG A 187 13.81 -12.87 -0.14
N PRO A 188 14.02 -12.91 -1.47
CA PRO A 188 14.64 -11.85 -2.28
C PRO A 188 13.83 -10.58 -2.29
N GLU A 189 14.47 -9.48 -2.67
CA GLU A 189 13.85 -8.18 -2.86
C GLU A 189 13.00 -8.21 -4.14
N PRO A 190 11.68 -7.93 -4.09
CA PRO A 190 10.89 -7.71 -5.29
C PRO A 190 11.27 -6.36 -5.92
N TYR A 191 11.14 -6.23 -7.24
CA TYR A 191 11.39 -4.95 -7.89
C TYR A 191 10.10 -4.13 -7.92
N TRP A 192 10.22 -2.85 -7.61
CA TRP A 192 9.15 -1.86 -7.75
C TRP A 192 7.81 -2.31 -7.15
N CYS A 193 7.81 -2.56 -5.83
CA CYS A 193 6.61 -2.98 -5.10
C CYS A 193 5.60 -1.83 -5.03
N GLN A 194 4.49 -1.95 -5.75
CA GLN A 194 3.45 -0.92 -5.86
C GLN A 194 2.36 -1.06 -4.80
N GLY A 195 2.05 -2.28 -4.40
CA GLY A 195 0.97 -2.54 -3.45
C GLY A 195 1.28 -3.69 -2.50
N ILE A 196 0.70 -3.65 -1.32
CA ILE A 196 0.78 -4.73 -0.33
C ILE A 196 -0.58 -5.00 0.30
N PHE A 197 -0.81 -6.26 0.70
CA PHE A 197 -2.02 -6.65 1.44
C PHE A 197 -1.71 -7.75 2.44
N ILE A 198 -2.43 -7.79 3.57
CA ILE A 198 -2.21 -8.81 4.61
C ILE A 198 -3.47 -9.62 4.82
N VAL A 199 -3.31 -10.93 4.70
CA VAL A 199 -4.37 -11.93 4.91
C VAL A 199 -3.78 -13.20 5.52
N ASP A 200 -4.45 -13.77 6.53
CA ASP A 200 -4.02 -15.01 7.20
C ASP A 200 -2.53 -14.99 7.63
N GLY A 201 -2.05 -13.84 8.14
CA GLY A 201 -0.66 -13.69 8.53
C GLY A 201 0.35 -13.70 7.37
N THR A 202 -0.12 -13.67 6.13
CA THR A 202 0.68 -13.58 4.92
C THR A 202 0.57 -12.18 4.34
N MET A 203 1.69 -11.56 4.04
CA MET A 203 1.74 -10.33 3.24
C MET A 203 1.86 -10.70 1.76
N LEU A 204 0.94 -10.21 0.94
CA LEU A 204 1.05 -10.19 -0.51
C LEU A 204 1.74 -8.91 -0.93
N LEU A 205 2.58 -8.99 -1.96
CA LEU A 205 3.31 -7.85 -2.53
C LEU A 205 3.09 -7.85 -4.04
N ALA A 206 2.50 -6.78 -4.56
CA ALA A 206 2.36 -6.54 -5.98
C ALA A 206 3.62 -5.83 -6.51
N ALA A 207 4.34 -6.44 -7.43
CA ALA A 207 5.58 -5.92 -7.94
C ALA A 207 5.55 -5.78 -9.46
N ASP A 208 5.86 -4.58 -9.94
CA ASP A 208 6.12 -4.28 -11.34
C ASP A 208 7.55 -4.69 -11.68
N ASP A 209 7.77 -5.98 -11.92
CA ASP A 209 9.12 -6.54 -12.15
C ASP A 209 9.78 -6.07 -13.44
N GLY A 210 9.31 -4.97 -14.01
CA GLY A 210 9.92 -4.28 -15.15
C GLY A 210 9.55 -4.90 -16.48
N GLU A 211 8.30 -5.20 -16.70
CA GLU A 211 7.81 -5.67 -18.00
C GLU A 211 8.31 -4.78 -19.14
N SER A 212 8.26 -3.46 -18.92
CA SER A 212 8.70 -2.48 -19.91
C SER A 212 10.21 -2.48 -20.16
N THR A 213 11.00 -2.79 -19.13
CA THR A 213 12.47 -2.68 -19.18
C THR A 213 13.13 -4.02 -19.44
N TYR A 214 12.66 -5.06 -18.76
CA TYR A 214 13.28 -6.38 -18.74
C TYR A 214 12.44 -7.47 -19.39
N HIS A 215 11.22 -7.17 -19.83
CA HIS A 215 10.25 -8.13 -20.38
C HIS A 215 9.90 -9.25 -19.38
N ILE A 216 9.89 -8.93 -18.11
CA ILE A 216 9.43 -9.80 -17.02
C ILE A 216 8.00 -9.38 -16.69
N ALA A 217 7.09 -10.34 -16.62
CA ALA A 217 5.71 -10.05 -16.25
C ALA A 217 5.63 -9.54 -14.81
N ASP A 218 4.63 -8.70 -14.53
CA ASP A 218 4.30 -8.29 -13.17
C ASP A 218 3.99 -9.52 -12.32
N ASN A 219 4.35 -9.45 -11.05
CA ASN A 219 4.18 -10.56 -10.14
C ASN A 219 3.51 -10.16 -8.84
N VAL A 220 2.76 -11.09 -8.27
CA VAL A 220 2.37 -11.06 -6.87
C VAL A 220 3.25 -12.05 -6.12
N TYR A 221 3.95 -11.54 -5.14
CA TYR A 221 4.73 -12.34 -4.19
C TYR A 221 3.97 -12.51 -2.88
N LYS A 222 4.43 -13.44 -2.06
CA LYS A 222 3.94 -13.63 -0.68
C LYS A 222 5.10 -13.72 0.29
N MET A 223 4.87 -13.24 1.50
CA MET A 223 5.81 -13.29 2.62
C MET A 223 5.06 -13.64 3.90
N ASP A 224 5.45 -14.72 4.56
CA ASP A 224 4.90 -15.07 5.88
C ASP A 224 5.36 -14.04 6.91
N ILE A 225 4.41 -13.41 7.57
CA ILE A 225 4.63 -12.42 8.62
C ILE A 225 4.16 -12.89 10.00
N THR A 226 3.74 -14.14 10.17
CA THR A 226 3.25 -14.68 11.44
C THR A 226 4.36 -15.08 12.40
N GLY A 227 5.48 -15.50 11.86
CA GLY A 227 6.48 -16.25 12.59
C GLY A 227 7.68 -15.44 13.11
N ALA A 228 8.80 -16.10 13.17
CA ALA A 228 10.09 -15.62 13.67
C ALA A 228 10.58 -14.24 13.16
N PRO A 229 10.19 -13.73 11.98
CA PRO A 229 10.56 -12.38 11.56
C PRO A 229 10.15 -11.27 12.54
N PHE A 230 9.14 -11.54 13.36
CA PHE A 230 8.60 -10.58 14.33
C PHE A 230 9.04 -10.84 15.77
N THR A 231 9.59 -12.02 16.05
CA THR A 231 10.13 -12.33 17.39
C THR A 231 11.51 -11.72 17.54
N GLY A 232 11.66 -10.81 18.47
CA GLY A 232 12.92 -10.09 18.71
C GLY A 232 13.07 -8.82 17.90
N LEU A 233 11.99 -8.31 17.32
CA LEU A 233 11.96 -6.97 16.74
C LEU A 233 12.25 -5.94 17.82
N VAL A 234 13.27 -5.13 17.59
CA VAL A 234 13.63 -4.06 18.49
C VAL A 234 12.85 -2.82 18.09
N GLN A 235 11.94 -2.41 18.97
CA GLN A 235 11.40 -1.06 18.90
C GLN A 235 12.50 -0.09 19.27
N GLY A 236 12.74 0.92 18.45
CA GLY A 236 13.51 2.03 18.89
C GLY A 236 14.80 2.31 18.14
N THR A 237 15.55 3.16 18.73
CA THR A 237 16.74 3.81 18.20
C THR A 237 18.01 3.09 18.60
N GLU A 238 18.15 1.81 18.26
CA GLU A 238 19.46 1.18 18.41
C GLU A 238 20.40 1.77 17.35
N PRO A 239 21.57 2.24 17.72
CA PRO A 239 22.54 2.73 16.76
C PRO A 239 22.97 1.59 15.83
N VAL A 240 22.84 1.80 14.54
CA VAL A 240 23.34 0.86 13.52
C VAL A 240 24.83 0.73 13.70
N LYS A 241 25.32 -0.48 13.98
CA LYS A 241 26.76 -0.75 13.98
C LYS A 241 27.31 -0.43 12.60
N ASP A 242 28.45 0.24 12.57
CA ASP A 242 29.17 0.55 11.33
C ASP A 242 29.36 -0.75 10.52
N THR A 243 28.68 -0.85 9.41
CA THR A 243 28.92 -1.88 8.40
C THR A 243 29.43 -1.20 7.15
N PRO A 244 30.14 -1.90 6.24
CA PRO A 244 30.59 -1.30 4.99
C PRO A 244 29.48 -0.63 4.16
N TRP A 245 28.24 -1.03 4.36
CA TRP A 245 27.05 -0.52 3.67
C TRP A 245 26.40 0.69 4.36
N SER A 246 26.74 0.94 5.61
CA SER A 246 26.17 2.06 6.40
C SER A 246 27.06 3.29 6.40
N VAL A 247 28.15 3.25 5.68
CA VAL A 247 29.16 4.32 5.65
C VAL A 247 28.76 5.39 4.63
N LYS A 248 28.48 6.61 5.10
CA LYS A 248 28.42 7.80 4.25
C LYS A 248 29.75 8.51 4.25
N THR A 249 30.18 8.95 3.08
CA THR A 249 31.29 9.86 2.96
C THR A 249 30.78 11.30 2.87
N ASP A 250 31.48 12.25 3.48
CA ASP A 250 31.25 13.67 3.27
C ASP A 250 31.74 14.13 1.87
N LYS A 251 31.60 15.41 1.60
CA LYS A 251 32.03 16.02 0.32
C LYS A 251 33.53 15.85 0.03
N ASP A 252 34.33 15.58 1.05
CA ASP A 252 35.78 15.42 0.98
C ASP A 252 36.20 13.94 0.94
N GLY A 253 35.20 13.02 0.81
CA GLY A 253 35.43 11.57 0.77
C GLY A 253 35.72 10.96 2.16
N LYS A 254 35.57 11.71 3.23
CA LYS A 254 35.77 11.23 4.60
C LYS A 254 34.52 10.48 5.08
N VAL A 255 34.75 9.31 5.68
CA VAL A 255 33.69 8.51 6.28
C VAL A 255 33.02 9.26 7.42
N VAL A 256 31.73 9.52 7.27
CA VAL A 256 30.88 10.12 8.31
C VAL A 256 30.05 9.01 8.94
N LYS A 257 30.15 8.82 10.23
CA LYS A 257 29.29 7.88 10.96
C LYS A 257 27.84 8.29 10.85
N ARG A 258 26.99 7.34 10.50
CA ARG A 258 25.55 7.50 10.67
C ARG A 258 25.23 7.43 12.17
N THR A 259 24.61 8.47 12.69
CA THR A 259 24.05 8.49 14.03
C THR A 259 22.53 8.46 13.94
N GLY A 260 21.89 7.62 14.74
CA GLY A 260 20.43 7.65 14.93
C GLY A 260 19.60 6.83 13.95
N GLU A 261 20.18 5.90 13.20
CA GLU A 261 19.39 4.95 12.42
C GLU A 261 18.89 3.79 13.28
N ILE A 262 17.66 3.41 13.05
CA ILE A 262 17.03 2.29 13.73
C ILE A 262 17.47 1.00 13.06
N ALA A 263 18.10 0.14 13.81
CA ALA A 263 18.29 -1.26 13.45
C ALA A 263 17.03 -2.04 13.80
N GLY A 264 15.92 -1.77 13.12
CA GLY A 264 14.72 -2.55 13.29
C GLY A 264 14.69 -3.72 12.31
N GLY A 265 14.05 -4.81 12.69
CA GLY A 265 13.82 -5.95 11.80
C GLY A 265 15.07 -6.75 11.51
N ALA A 266 15.63 -7.36 12.52
CA ALA A 266 16.86 -8.15 12.41
C ALA A 266 16.75 -9.36 11.46
N MET A 267 15.54 -9.80 11.10
CA MET A 267 15.32 -10.97 10.27
C MET A 267 14.55 -10.62 9.01
N GLY A 268 15.04 -11.07 7.86
CA GLY A 268 14.34 -10.91 6.58
C GLY A 268 13.13 -11.82 6.49
N GLY A 269 12.04 -11.33 5.93
CA GLY A 269 10.94 -12.14 5.48
C GLY A 269 11.31 -12.87 4.18
N ARG A 270 11.06 -14.19 4.12
CA ARG A 270 11.24 -14.95 2.88
C ARG A 270 10.12 -14.59 1.91
N VAL A 271 10.51 -14.06 0.76
CA VAL A 271 9.59 -13.72 -0.32
C VAL A 271 9.56 -14.86 -1.33
N GLU A 272 8.36 -15.30 -1.69
CA GLU A 272 8.13 -16.37 -2.65
C GLU A 272 7.14 -15.90 -3.71
N LEU A 273 7.33 -16.34 -4.94
CA LEU A 273 6.35 -16.07 -6.01
C LEU A 273 5.02 -16.73 -5.63
N PHE A 274 3.97 -15.92 -5.62
CA PHE A 274 2.61 -16.38 -5.43
C PHE A 274 1.89 -16.56 -6.76
N ARG A 275 1.99 -15.53 -7.63
CA ARG A 275 1.35 -15.56 -8.95
C ARG A 275 2.10 -14.67 -9.93
N GLU A 276 2.36 -15.18 -11.13
CA GLU A 276 2.74 -14.40 -12.30
C GLU A 276 1.47 -13.87 -13.00
N MET A 277 1.42 -12.58 -13.31
CA MET A 277 0.22 -11.90 -13.82
C MET A 277 0.14 -11.98 -15.36
N THR A 278 0.19 -13.19 -15.89
CA THR A 278 0.14 -13.46 -17.35
C THR A 278 -1.17 -13.09 -18.03
N ASP A 279 -2.22 -12.84 -17.25
CA ASP A 279 -3.52 -12.37 -17.75
C ASP A 279 -3.52 -10.88 -18.08
N PHE A 280 -2.54 -10.12 -17.61
CA PHE A 280 -2.44 -8.69 -17.88
C PHE A 280 -2.16 -8.45 -19.34
N ARG A 281 -2.81 -7.44 -19.89
CA ARG A 281 -2.49 -6.96 -21.23
C ARG A 281 -1.14 -6.24 -21.15
N ARG A 282 -0.33 -6.44 -22.20
CA ARG A 282 1.00 -5.85 -22.29
C ARG A 282 1.02 -4.35 -22.00
N ALA A 283 2.13 -3.90 -21.51
CA ALA A 283 2.37 -2.50 -21.21
C ALA A 283 1.50 -2.00 -20.04
N GLY A 284 1.39 -2.83 -19.03
CA GLY A 284 0.74 -2.50 -17.78
C GLY A 284 1.74 -2.18 -16.67
N GLU A 285 1.22 -1.71 -15.59
CA GLU A 285 1.89 -1.51 -14.32
C GLU A 285 0.94 -2.02 -13.24
N ILE A 286 1.36 -3.05 -12.52
CA ILE A 286 0.59 -3.56 -11.38
C ILE A 286 0.60 -2.51 -10.27
N GLU A 287 -0.51 -2.41 -9.57
CA GLU A 287 -0.67 -1.46 -8.47
C GLU A 287 -1.17 -2.18 -7.22
N GLY A 288 -2.08 -1.59 -6.45
CA GLY A 288 -2.64 -2.20 -5.25
C GLY A 288 -3.40 -3.51 -5.48
N LEU A 289 -3.53 -4.28 -4.42
CA LEU A 289 -4.27 -5.54 -4.41
C LEU A 289 -4.99 -5.76 -3.08
N CYS A 290 -6.07 -6.54 -3.10
CA CYS A 290 -6.73 -6.99 -1.87
C CYS A 290 -7.48 -8.31 -2.08
N ILE A 291 -7.95 -8.92 -1.00
CA ILE A 291 -8.89 -10.04 -1.01
C ILE A 291 -10.28 -9.49 -0.65
N ASP A 292 -11.28 -9.79 -1.46
CA ASP A 292 -12.67 -9.47 -1.16
C ASP A 292 -13.14 -10.28 0.07
N PRO A 293 -13.55 -9.64 1.17
CA PRO A 293 -13.96 -10.36 2.38
C PRO A 293 -15.28 -11.13 2.25
N VAL A 294 -16.01 -10.95 1.15
CA VAL A 294 -17.29 -11.62 0.90
C VAL A 294 -17.13 -12.88 0.06
N THR A 295 -16.23 -12.83 -0.92
CA THR A 295 -16.08 -13.91 -1.93
C THR A 295 -14.75 -14.64 -1.84
N ASP A 296 -13.77 -14.11 -1.10
CA ASP A 296 -12.35 -14.51 -1.12
C ASP A 296 -11.69 -14.33 -2.51
N ASP A 297 -12.29 -13.56 -3.41
CA ASP A 297 -11.69 -13.25 -4.71
C ASP A 297 -10.47 -12.34 -4.52
N LEU A 298 -9.40 -12.61 -5.27
CA LEU A 298 -8.24 -11.72 -5.34
C LEU A 298 -8.52 -10.59 -6.35
N LEU A 299 -8.42 -9.36 -5.91
CA LEU A 299 -8.55 -8.16 -6.72
C LEU A 299 -7.17 -7.54 -6.91
N VAL A 300 -6.80 -7.25 -8.15
CA VAL A 300 -5.51 -6.63 -8.49
C VAL A 300 -5.76 -5.47 -9.45
N LEU A 301 -5.29 -4.29 -9.10
CA LEU A 301 -5.36 -3.11 -9.95
C LEU A 301 -4.19 -3.12 -10.92
N ASN A 302 -4.45 -2.85 -12.19
CA ASN A 302 -3.46 -2.72 -13.24
C ASN A 302 -3.71 -1.48 -14.08
N ASN A 303 -2.67 -0.74 -14.36
CA ASN A 303 -2.68 0.41 -15.23
C ASN A 303 -2.06 0.08 -16.58
N ARG A 304 -2.58 0.66 -17.64
CA ARG A 304 -1.95 0.62 -18.97
C ARG A 304 -2.39 1.83 -19.80
N GLY A 305 -1.66 2.15 -20.82
CA GLY A 305 -2.05 3.23 -21.71
C GLY A 305 -0.96 4.26 -21.96
N THR A 306 -1.35 5.54 -22.04
CA THR A 306 -0.47 6.62 -22.50
C THR A 306 0.46 7.20 -21.43
N GLN A 307 0.20 6.94 -20.16
CA GLN A 307 0.93 7.54 -19.03
C GLN A 307 1.29 6.49 -17.99
N ILE A 308 1.92 5.44 -18.43
CA ILE A 308 2.51 4.47 -17.52
C ILE A 308 3.86 5.03 -17.08
N ILE A 309 4.36 4.64 -15.93
CA ILE A 309 5.61 5.08 -15.33
C ILE A 309 5.67 6.60 -15.13
N LEU A 310 5.40 7.03 -13.91
CA LEU A 310 5.50 8.43 -13.47
C LEU A 310 4.65 9.42 -14.27
N GLY A 311 3.54 8.98 -14.85
CA GLY A 311 2.70 9.83 -15.67
C GLY A 311 3.33 10.28 -16.99
N MET A 312 4.36 9.58 -17.45
CA MET A 312 5.06 9.87 -18.68
C MET A 312 4.74 8.81 -19.74
N SER A 313 4.37 9.26 -20.93
CA SER A 313 4.29 8.39 -22.12
C SER A 313 5.70 8.01 -22.55
N GLN A 314 6.33 7.05 -21.93
CA GLN A 314 7.70 6.67 -22.20
C GLN A 314 7.86 5.18 -22.48
N GLY A 315 9.03 4.86 -23.03
CA GLY A 315 9.49 3.50 -23.21
C GLY A 315 8.83 2.76 -24.37
N PRO A 316 8.89 1.44 -24.35
CA PRO A 316 8.38 0.58 -25.41
C PRO A 316 6.88 0.73 -25.64
N PHE A 317 6.13 1.21 -24.67
CA PHE A 317 4.68 1.39 -24.72
C PHE A 317 4.20 2.53 -25.58
N LYS A 318 5.03 3.50 -25.88
CA LYS A 318 4.71 4.59 -26.80
C LYS A 318 4.22 4.11 -28.17
N ASN A 319 4.55 2.87 -28.54
CA ASN A 319 4.22 2.28 -29.83
C ASN A 319 3.09 1.25 -29.74
N GLU A 320 2.49 0.97 -28.57
CA GLU A 320 1.43 -0.03 -28.41
C GLU A 320 0.04 0.46 -28.89
N GLY A 321 -0.03 1.67 -29.44
CA GLY A 321 -1.25 2.23 -30.01
C GLY A 321 -2.29 2.74 -29.02
N TYR A 322 -1.92 2.87 -27.75
CA TYR A 322 -2.79 3.46 -26.74
C TYR A 322 -3.04 4.94 -27.01
N THR A 323 -4.29 5.36 -26.91
CA THR A 323 -4.75 6.75 -27.07
C THR A 323 -5.26 7.35 -25.76
N LYS A 324 -5.45 6.55 -24.74
CA LYS A 324 -5.91 6.96 -23.40
C LYS A 324 -5.25 6.12 -22.31
N GLU A 325 -5.37 6.56 -21.09
CA GLU A 325 -5.09 5.72 -19.91
C GLU A 325 -6.27 4.79 -19.65
N ILE A 326 -5.95 3.60 -19.14
CA ILE A 326 -6.91 2.56 -18.83
C ILE A 326 -6.48 1.96 -17.49
N HIS A 327 -7.37 2.03 -16.51
CA HIS A 327 -7.16 1.47 -15.18
C HIS A 327 -8.21 0.38 -14.97
N GLU A 328 -7.75 -0.82 -14.64
CA GLU A 328 -8.61 -2.01 -14.59
C GLU A 328 -8.36 -2.80 -13.32
N VAL A 329 -9.43 -3.23 -12.66
CA VAL A 329 -9.35 -4.23 -11.59
C VAL A 329 -9.57 -5.60 -12.19
N TYR A 330 -8.57 -6.45 -12.08
CA TYR A 330 -8.63 -7.86 -12.43
C TYR A 330 -9.14 -8.63 -11.22
N ILE A 331 -10.24 -9.32 -11.37
CA ILE A 331 -10.92 -10.08 -10.33
C ILE A 331 -10.70 -11.56 -10.58
N TYR A 332 -10.02 -12.20 -9.66
CA TYR A 332 -9.69 -13.62 -9.73
C TYR A 332 -10.51 -14.39 -8.69
N GLU A 333 -11.37 -15.28 -9.14
CA GLU A 333 -12.11 -16.15 -8.23
C GLU A 333 -11.19 -17.21 -7.62
N LYS A 334 -11.35 -17.43 -6.33
CA LYS A 334 -10.69 -18.50 -5.60
C LYS A 334 -11.17 -19.86 -6.08
N VAL A 335 -10.25 -20.71 -6.53
CA VAL A 335 -10.56 -22.08 -6.93
C VAL A 335 -10.76 -22.91 -5.69
N LYS A 336 -11.88 -23.65 -5.64
CA LYS A 336 -12.27 -24.50 -4.51
C LYS A 336 -11.59 -25.86 -4.54
#